data_3a8144925908bfc20ea0c613c968ce90
#
_entry.id   3a8144925908bfc20ea0c613c968ce90
#
_cell.length_a   1.000
_cell.length_b   1.000
_cell.length_c   1.000
_cell.angle_alpha   90.00
_cell.angle_beta   90.00
_cell.angle_gamma   90.00
#
_symmetry.space_group_name_H-M   'P 1'
#
loop_
_entity.id
_entity.type
_entity.pdbx_description
1 polymer ?
#
loop_
_entity_poly.entity_id
_entity_poly.type
_entity_poly.pdbx_seq_one_letter_code
_entity_poly.pdbx_strand_id
1 'polypeptide(L)'
;MGDKKLSILARIKAKQGMEEKVKEELISLATPTRSERGCINYDLHQSTENKSLFMLYENWVSKKDLDEHLAMPYLRRFMEKAKEILAESVEITLWDKIG
;
A
#
# COMPACT_ATOMS: atom_id res chain seq x y z
N MET A 1 -20.86 -4.88 -18.91
CA MET A 1 -19.68 -5.35 -18.19
C MET A 1 -19.00 -4.22 -17.49
N GLY A 2 -18.79 -4.35 -16.21
CA GLY A 2 -18.06 -3.35 -15.47
C GLY A 2 -16.55 -3.49 -15.63
N ASP A 3 -15.83 -2.58 -15.05
CA ASP A 3 -14.38 -2.65 -14.99
C ASP A 3 -13.96 -3.89 -14.19
N LYS A 4 -12.84 -4.45 -14.57
CA LYS A 4 -12.25 -5.54 -13.82
C LYS A 4 -11.78 -5.04 -12.48
N LYS A 5 -12.03 -5.84 -11.45
CA LYS A 5 -11.41 -5.64 -10.15
C LYS A 5 -9.90 -5.74 -10.32
N LEU A 6 -9.19 -4.82 -9.70
CA LEU A 6 -7.75 -4.76 -9.79
C LEU A 6 -7.12 -5.17 -8.46
N SER A 7 -6.20 -6.13 -8.52
CA SER A 7 -5.48 -6.59 -7.33
C SER A 7 -4.08 -6.00 -7.33
N ILE A 8 -3.65 -5.52 -6.17
CA ILE A 8 -2.38 -4.83 -5.99
C ILE A 8 -1.58 -5.52 -4.90
N LEU A 9 -0.29 -5.68 -5.16
CA LEU A 9 0.65 -6.07 -4.13
C LEU A 9 1.69 -4.96 -4.03
N ALA A 10 1.83 -4.37 -2.85
CA ALA A 10 2.85 -3.36 -2.60
C ALA A 10 3.87 -3.93 -1.63
N ARG A 11 5.14 -3.88 -1.99
CA ARG A 11 6.24 -4.37 -1.16
C ARG A 11 7.01 -3.17 -0.63
N ILE A 12 7.19 -3.13 0.68
CA ILE A 12 7.78 -1.98 1.37
C ILE A 12 8.87 -2.48 2.31
N LYS A 13 10.09 -1.92 2.17
CA LYS A 13 11.21 -2.32 3.01
C LYS A 13 11.70 -1.13 3.84
N ALA A 14 11.64 -1.28 5.15
CA ALA A 14 12.10 -0.24 6.08
C ALA A 14 13.62 -0.21 6.15
N LYS A 15 14.18 0.97 6.35
CA LYS A 15 15.60 1.09 6.72
C LYS A 15 15.80 0.43 8.07
N GLN A 16 17.00 -0.08 8.30
CA GLN A 16 17.36 -0.66 9.59
C GLN A 16 17.16 0.38 10.68
N GLY A 17 16.43 -0.01 11.73
CA GLY A 17 16.12 0.89 12.83
C GLY A 17 14.83 1.69 12.64
N MET A 18 14.23 1.64 11.44
CA MET A 18 13.00 2.38 11.12
C MET A 18 11.76 1.49 11.05
N GLU A 19 11.88 0.23 11.46
CA GLU A 19 10.79 -0.74 11.35
C GLU A 19 9.51 -0.28 12.04
N GLU A 20 9.62 0.22 13.27
CA GLU A 20 8.43 0.67 14.00
C GLU A 20 7.85 1.94 13.39
N LYS A 21 8.70 2.85 12.93
CA LYS A 21 8.24 4.08 12.28
C LYS A 21 7.47 3.76 11.01
N VAL A 22 8.00 2.87 10.19
CA VAL A 22 7.33 2.44 8.95
C VAL A 22 6.00 1.79 9.28
N LYS A 23 5.98 0.90 10.28
CA LYS A 23 4.76 0.23 10.69
C LYS A 23 3.67 1.23 11.09
N GLU A 24 4.04 2.22 11.92
CA GLU A 24 3.09 3.25 12.36
C GLU A 24 2.54 4.06 11.18
N GLU A 25 3.42 4.45 10.26
CA GLU A 25 3.01 5.22 9.08
C GLU A 25 2.06 4.41 8.19
N LEU A 26 2.37 3.14 7.98
CA LEU A 26 1.52 2.28 7.15
C LEU A 26 0.17 2.03 7.80
N ILE A 27 0.14 1.80 9.11
CA ILE A 27 -1.12 1.62 9.84
C ILE A 27 -1.99 2.87 9.72
N SER A 28 -1.37 4.05 9.78
CA SER A 28 -2.13 5.30 9.70
C SER A 28 -2.79 5.51 8.34
N LEU A 29 -2.33 4.84 7.29
CA LEU A 29 -2.92 4.94 5.96
C LEU A 29 -4.20 4.09 5.83
N ALA A 30 -4.36 3.07 6.67
CA ALA A 30 -5.43 2.09 6.50
C ALA A 30 -6.82 2.70 6.61
N THR A 31 -7.08 3.48 7.65
CA THR A 31 -8.41 4.04 7.87
C THR A 31 -8.88 4.95 6.74
N PRO A 32 -8.11 5.98 6.34
CA PRO A 32 -8.55 6.84 5.23
C PRO A 32 -8.62 6.07 3.91
N THR A 33 -7.71 5.13 3.66
CA THR A 33 -7.73 4.35 2.42
C THR A 33 -8.99 3.49 2.34
N ARG A 34 -9.36 2.83 3.44
CA ARG A 34 -10.56 1.98 3.47
C ARG A 34 -11.85 2.78 3.30
N SER A 35 -11.80 4.08 3.54
CA SER A 35 -12.95 4.96 3.35
C SER A 35 -13.08 5.45 1.91
N GLU A 36 -12.09 5.19 1.06
CA GLU A 36 -12.16 5.57 -0.33
C GLU A 36 -13.18 4.70 -1.07
N ARG A 37 -13.93 5.35 -1.96
CA ARG A 37 -15.08 4.74 -2.62
C ARG A 37 -14.77 3.44 -3.37
N GLY A 38 -13.62 3.38 -4.03
CA GLY A 38 -13.26 2.22 -4.84
C GLY A 38 -12.44 1.17 -4.11
N CYS A 39 -12.17 1.36 -2.81
CA CYS A 39 -11.35 0.41 -2.05
C CYS A 39 -12.19 -0.79 -1.61
N ILE A 40 -11.84 -1.97 -2.12
CA ILE A 40 -12.51 -3.21 -1.71
C ILE A 40 -11.89 -3.74 -0.42
N ASN A 41 -10.56 -3.82 -0.39
CA ASN A 41 -9.82 -4.18 0.82
C ASN A 41 -8.43 -3.55 0.76
N TYR A 42 -7.85 -3.39 1.94
CA TYR A 42 -6.54 -2.78 2.09
C TYR A 42 -5.91 -3.40 3.33
N ASP A 43 -5.10 -4.46 3.11
CA ASP A 43 -4.60 -5.29 4.20
C ASP A 43 -3.09 -5.22 4.30
N LEU A 44 -2.64 -4.78 5.47
CA LEU A 44 -1.22 -4.60 5.76
C LEU A 44 -0.66 -5.82 6.47
N HIS A 45 0.52 -6.26 6.00
CA HIS A 45 1.21 -7.42 6.55
C HIS A 45 2.66 -7.07 6.85
N GLN A 46 3.20 -7.68 7.88
CA GLN A 46 4.63 -7.60 8.19
C GLN A 46 5.19 -9.02 8.11
N SER A 47 6.36 -9.18 7.48
CA SER A 47 6.99 -10.50 7.37
C SER A 47 7.25 -11.09 8.76
N THR A 48 6.97 -12.37 8.93
CA THR A 48 7.24 -13.06 10.18
C THR A 48 8.74 -13.30 10.38
N GLU A 49 9.49 -13.38 9.29
CA GLU A 49 10.92 -13.68 9.34
C GLU A 49 11.81 -12.45 9.23
N ASN A 50 11.30 -11.39 8.60
CA ASN A 50 12.07 -10.16 8.40
C ASN A 50 11.21 -8.96 8.76
N LYS A 51 11.42 -8.41 9.96
CA LYS A 51 10.58 -7.33 10.49
C LYS A 51 10.69 -6.02 9.71
N SER A 52 11.69 -5.87 8.85
CA SER A 52 11.81 -4.67 8.02
C SER A 52 10.99 -4.77 6.73
N LEU A 53 10.41 -5.94 6.45
CA LEU A 53 9.66 -6.16 5.21
C LEU A 53 8.17 -6.16 5.47
N PHE A 54 7.45 -5.31 4.73
CA PHE A 54 6.00 -5.19 4.80
C PHE A 54 5.39 -5.42 3.43
N MET A 55 4.12 -5.83 3.43
CA MET A 55 3.39 -6.05 2.20
C MET A 55 1.96 -5.57 2.39
N LEU A 56 1.45 -4.85 1.39
CA LEU A 56 0.04 -4.47 1.31
C LEU A 56 -0.62 -5.30 0.23
N TYR A 57 -1.71 -5.95 0.58
CA TYR A 57 -2.56 -6.61 -0.39
C TYR A 57 -3.84 -5.80 -0.52
N GLU A 58 -4.11 -5.30 -1.72
CA GLU A 58 -5.21 -4.37 -1.97
C GLU A 58 -6.03 -4.83 -3.15
N ASN A 59 -7.33 -4.56 -3.10
CA ASN A 59 -8.20 -4.74 -4.26
C ASN A 59 -9.00 -3.47 -4.45
N TRP A 60 -9.09 -3.04 -5.70
CA TRP A 60 -9.80 -1.81 -6.09
C TRP A 60 -10.84 -2.14 -7.15
N VAL A 61 -11.94 -1.38 -7.12
CA VAL A 61 -13.03 -1.59 -8.09
C VAL A 61 -12.55 -1.41 -9.52
N SER A 62 -11.66 -0.42 -9.75
CA SER A 62 -11.16 -0.14 -11.09
C SER A 62 -9.79 0.53 -11.03
N LYS A 63 -9.12 0.58 -12.20
CA LYS A 63 -7.86 1.30 -12.34
C LYS A 63 -8.01 2.78 -12.01
N LYS A 64 -9.14 3.37 -12.37
CA LYS A 64 -9.43 4.78 -12.07
C LYS A 64 -9.42 5.02 -10.56
N ASP A 65 -10.04 4.11 -9.80
CA ASP A 65 -10.10 4.24 -8.35
C ASP A 65 -8.71 4.12 -7.73
N LEU A 66 -7.87 3.24 -8.25
CA LEU A 66 -6.49 3.13 -7.82
C LEU A 66 -5.73 4.42 -8.12
N ASP A 67 -5.90 4.97 -9.32
CA ASP A 67 -5.21 6.21 -9.69
C ASP A 67 -5.61 7.37 -8.78
N GLU A 68 -6.88 7.45 -8.41
CA GLU A 68 -7.36 8.46 -7.47
C GLU A 68 -6.76 8.27 -6.08
N HIS A 69 -6.63 7.02 -5.64
CA HIS A 69 -5.98 6.69 -4.38
C HIS A 69 -4.53 7.18 -4.36
N LEU A 70 -3.79 6.92 -5.43
CA LEU A 70 -2.38 7.30 -5.51
C LEU A 70 -2.19 8.82 -5.52
N ALA A 71 -3.24 9.58 -5.83
CA ALA A 71 -3.20 11.03 -5.83
C ALA A 71 -3.68 11.66 -4.50
N MET A 72 -4.12 10.84 -3.55
CA MET A 72 -4.61 11.37 -2.26
C MET A 72 -3.51 12.05 -1.46
N PRO A 73 -3.83 13.18 -0.80
CA PRO A 73 -2.81 13.93 -0.02
C PRO A 73 -2.11 13.08 1.03
N TYR A 74 -2.85 12.21 1.75
CA TYR A 74 -2.22 11.39 2.79
C TYR A 74 -1.23 10.37 2.21
N LEU A 75 -1.51 9.84 1.01
CA LEU A 75 -0.58 8.92 0.37
C LEU A 75 0.65 9.66 -0.15
N ARG A 76 0.45 10.85 -0.72
CA ARG A 76 1.56 11.67 -1.20
C ARG A 76 2.49 12.05 -0.05
N ARG A 77 1.92 12.37 1.12
CA ARG A 77 2.73 12.67 2.31
C ARG A 77 3.53 11.44 2.74
N PHE A 78 2.92 10.26 2.69
CA PHE A 78 3.65 9.04 2.99
C PHE A 78 4.82 8.84 2.02
N MET A 79 4.59 9.05 0.73
CA MET A 79 5.63 8.86 -0.27
C MET A 79 6.79 9.84 -0.09
N GLU A 80 6.53 11.03 0.44
CA GLU A 80 7.60 11.96 0.79
C GLU A 80 8.41 11.47 1.98
N LYS A 81 7.73 10.99 3.02
CA LYS A 81 8.40 10.41 4.19
C LYS A 81 9.18 9.16 3.83
N ALA A 82 8.67 8.41 2.86
CA ALA A 82 9.30 7.16 2.44
C ALA A 82 10.76 7.34 2.07
N LYS A 83 11.13 8.48 1.51
CA LYS A 83 12.52 8.78 1.13
C LYS A 83 13.45 8.71 2.33
N GLU A 84 12.96 8.97 3.52
CA GLU A 84 13.77 8.99 4.74
C GLU A 84 13.75 7.69 5.51
N ILE A 85 12.62 6.95 5.44
CA ILE A 85 12.42 5.79 6.31
C ILE A 85 12.48 4.44 5.60
N LEU A 86 12.41 4.44 4.25
CA LEU A 86 12.46 3.20 3.49
C LEU A 86 13.85 2.95 2.91
N ALA A 87 14.24 1.67 2.88
CA ALA A 87 15.53 1.24 2.33
C ALA A 87 15.56 1.32 0.81
N GLU A 88 14.40 1.22 0.17
CA GLU A 88 14.27 1.24 -1.28
C GLU A 88 12.88 1.75 -1.66
N SER A 89 12.67 2.03 -2.94
CA SER A 89 11.36 2.50 -3.41
C SER A 89 10.28 1.45 -3.19
N VAL A 90 9.06 1.91 -2.93
CA VAL A 90 7.90 1.00 -2.83
C VAL A 90 7.73 0.31 -4.18
N GLU A 91 7.63 -1.02 -4.14
CA GLU A 91 7.40 -1.80 -5.34
C GLU A 91 5.91 -2.15 -5.42
N ILE A 92 5.25 -1.66 -6.47
CA ILE A 92 3.81 -1.88 -6.67
C ILE A 92 3.64 -2.76 -7.90
N THR A 93 2.96 -3.90 -7.72
CA THR A 93 2.67 -4.81 -8.82
C THR A 93 1.17 -5.03 -8.92
N LEU A 94 0.71 -5.17 -10.15
CA LEU A 94 -0.72 -5.34 -10.46
C LEU A 94 -0.97 -6.78 -10.90
N TRP A 95 -2.08 -7.32 -10.43
CA TRP A 95 -2.38 -8.74 -10.63
C TRP A 95 -3.81 -8.94 -11.09
N ASP A 96 -4.03 -9.90 -11.99
CA ASP A 96 -5.36 -10.34 -12.40
C ASP A 96 -5.65 -11.66 -11.70
N LYS A 97 -6.81 -11.76 -11.07
CA LYS A 97 -7.21 -13.03 -10.48
C LYS A 97 -7.64 -13.97 -11.63
N ILE A 98 -7.02 -15.14 -11.68
CA ILE A 98 -7.30 -16.12 -12.75
C ILE A 98 -7.89 -17.43 -12.23
N GLY A 99 -8.13 -17.53 -10.97
CA GLY A 99 -8.68 -18.75 -10.40
C GLY A 99 -9.25 -18.60 -9.01
#